data_82970cc09a2c77d251f71e6654f05f11
#
_entry.id   82970cc09a2c77d251f71e6654f05f11
#
_cell.length_a   1.000
_cell.length_b   1.000
_cell.length_c   1.000
_cell.angle_alpha   90.00
_cell.angle_beta   90.00
_cell.angle_gamma   90.00
#
_symmetry.space_group_name_H-M   'P 1'
#
loop_
_entity.id
_entity.type
_entity.pdbx_description
1 polymer ?
#
loop_
_entity_poly.entity_id
_entity_poly.type
_entity_poly.pdbx_seq_one_letter_code
_entity_poly.pdbx_strand_id
1 'polypeptide(L)'
;MKKYLLPISLIFIIGAFLLGFIQIDNVSSDKKGDDVINYGVEDIPDNLKTFANLSKRNEDIICAVSRGLVSKDIDNNILPSLAKEIIKSEDGIEYEFKIDDNIYWSDGSKITSDDVIVFFRELLKEDDEENIHALLDVYGAREFKDGKTTFEKGVAIKSKDNSVIIRLNAKNDKFLSELTKPQYRLRKYLVMWENIKKNYNEVIYSGDYKITSFMNDKITLESNSNDGNRRVINLINDSNVELSMASFEIGERDIVINPPQSQLNKLSNDGSLITMPKDTGVYLYINDKNNISLQGRREIYKYISESMEDYSSSNEKSFELAEGSYFRENKEDLTKLQTRKVISNKEEVWSPPKVLTILCRDNSINRELCRVIEKWFAENTDISIKYSLLKEDEFNDEELQKRYDMILINNEANILDKDKFYKKFVNYMSDSEKEILLSNNCNDDVYLNLENKIFEEYKIVPLIFYNENIAYSKKISNIKMDGNGNMDFSSIK
;
A
#
# COMPACT_ATOMS: atom_id res chain seq x y z
N MET A 1 43.53 8.69 54.74
CA MET A 1 42.45 7.70 54.40
C MET A 1 41.48 8.14 53.34
N LYS A 2 41.23 9.43 53.03
CA LYS A 2 40.25 9.86 52.00
C LYS A 2 40.68 9.70 50.56
N LYS A 3 41.98 9.48 50.28
CA LYS A 3 42.52 9.39 48.90
C LYS A 3 42.34 8.00 48.20
N TYR A 4 41.92 6.98 48.92
CA TYR A 4 41.76 5.61 48.40
C TYR A 4 40.31 5.15 48.33
N LEU A 5 39.37 5.97 48.82
CA LEU A 5 37.94 5.65 48.78
C LEU A 5 37.31 5.77 47.40
N LEU A 6 37.80 6.71 46.59
CA LEU A 6 37.28 6.95 45.20
C LEU A 6 37.63 5.82 44.24
N PRO A 7 38.91 5.31 44.15
CA PRO A 7 39.20 4.19 43.25
C PRO A 7 38.53 2.87 43.71
N ILE A 8 38.32 2.66 45.03
CA ILE A 8 37.64 1.46 45.53
C ILE A 8 36.16 1.48 45.19
N SER A 9 35.47 2.63 45.26
CA SER A 9 34.06 2.74 44.83
C SER A 9 33.90 2.54 43.32
N LEU A 10 34.84 3.02 42.50
CA LEU A 10 34.82 2.80 41.03
C LEU A 10 35.00 1.33 40.68
N ILE A 11 35.87 0.61 41.36
CA ILE A 11 36.09 -0.84 41.15
C ILE A 11 34.82 -1.62 41.58
N PHE A 12 34.11 -1.23 42.63
CA PHE A 12 32.86 -1.85 43.06
C PHE A 12 31.71 -1.60 42.05
N ILE A 13 31.64 -0.40 41.46
CA ILE A 13 30.63 -0.07 40.43
C ILE A 13 30.93 -0.85 39.12
N ILE A 14 32.16 -0.91 38.70
CA ILE A 14 32.57 -1.71 37.52
C ILE A 14 32.37 -3.21 37.81
N GLY A 15 32.66 -3.69 38.98
CA GLY A 15 32.43 -5.08 39.38
C GLY A 15 30.91 -5.44 39.42
N ALA A 16 30.07 -4.53 39.91
CA ALA A 16 28.61 -4.71 39.90
C ALA A 16 28.02 -4.68 38.47
N PHE A 17 28.56 -3.84 37.59
CA PHE A 17 28.21 -3.82 36.17
C PHE A 17 28.62 -5.14 35.47
N LEU A 18 29.83 -5.63 35.67
CA LEU A 18 30.31 -6.89 35.14
C LEU A 18 29.55 -8.11 35.68
N LEU A 19 29.17 -8.11 36.95
CA LEU A 19 28.35 -9.18 37.52
C LEU A 19 26.89 -9.12 37.01
N GLY A 20 26.37 -7.94 36.70
CA GLY A 20 25.08 -7.77 36.02
C GLY A 20 25.06 -8.37 34.61
N PHE A 21 26.16 -8.23 33.86
CA PHE A 21 26.31 -8.86 32.57
C PHE A 21 26.49 -10.39 32.64
N ILE A 22 27.14 -10.91 33.66
CA ILE A 22 27.37 -12.36 33.83
C ILE A 22 26.10 -13.11 34.26
N GLN A 23 25.13 -12.43 34.88
CA GLN A 23 23.85 -13.04 35.27
C GLN A 23 22.82 -13.11 34.10
N ILE A 24 23.08 -12.44 33.01
CA ILE A 24 22.17 -12.49 31.82
C ILE A 24 22.46 -13.73 30.96
N ASP A 25 23.66 -14.34 31.04
CA ASP A 25 24.06 -15.47 30.18
C ASP A 25 23.76 -16.86 30.71
N ASN A 26 23.11 -17.04 31.86
CA ASN A 26 22.84 -18.35 32.46
C ASN A 26 21.37 -18.66 32.75
N VAL A 27 20.46 -18.22 31.88
CA VAL A 27 19.11 -18.83 31.78
C VAL A 27 19.04 -19.58 30.46
N SER A 28 19.84 -20.60 30.30
CA SER A 28 19.55 -21.68 29.35
C SER A 28 18.43 -22.55 29.94
N SER A 29 17.22 -22.10 29.85
CA SER A 29 16.07 -22.99 29.95
C SER A 29 15.85 -23.55 28.53
N ASP A 30 15.91 -24.86 28.39
CA ASP A 30 15.36 -25.66 27.28
C ASP A 30 13.82 -25.53 27.20
N LYS A 31 13.31 -24.33 27.19
CA LYS A 31 12.03 -23.99 26.58
C LYS A 31 12.37 -23.56 25.17
N LYS A 32 11.91 -24.29 24.15
CA LYS A 32 11.77 -23.73 22.80
C LYS A 32 11.20 -22.32 23.00
N GLY A 33 12.06 -21.31 22.83
CA GLY A 33 11.64 -19.91 22.98
C GLY A 33 10.55 -19.64 21.94
N ASP A 34 9.56 -18.83 22.32
CA ASP A 34 8.59 -18.33 21.36
C ASP A 34 9.36 -17.73 20.18
N ASP A 35 9.00 -18.10 18.96
CA ASP A 35 9.56 -17.52 17.74
C ASP A 35 8.96 -16.11 17.59
N VAL A 36 9.69 -15.10 18.06
CA VAL A 36 9.22 -13.72 18.11
C VAL A 36 9.79 -12.92 16.95
N ILE A 37 8.91 -12.31 16.16
CA ILE A 37 9.23 -11.41 15.05
C ILE A 37 8.79 -9.99 15.42
N ASN A 38 9.72 -9.05 15.40
CA ASN A 38 9.47 -7.63 15.65
C ASN A 38 9.41 -6.87 14.31
N TYR A 39 8.21 -6.44 13.93
CA TYR A 39 7.89 -5.80 12.67
C TYR A 39 7.59 -4.31 12.88
N GLY A 40 8.45 -3.43 12.37
CA GLY A 40 8.25 -1.98 12.41
C GLY A 40 7.23 -1.53 11.35
N VAL A 41 6.17 -0.84 11.78
CA VAL A 41 5.13 -0.25 10.93
C VAL A 41 5.02 1.26 11.20
N GLU A 42 4.55 2.03 10.21
CA GLU A 42 4.47 3.50 10.35
C GLU A 42 3.44 3.95 11.39
N ASP A 43 2.33 3.22 11.53
CA ASP A 43 1.25 3.52 12.47
C ASP A 43 0.50 2.26 12.91
N ILE A 44 -0.27 2.39 13.97
CA ILE A 44 -1.13 1.34 14.52
C ILE A 44 -2.59 1.80 14.41
N PRO A 45 -3.42 1.20 13.54
CA PRO A 45 -4.79 1.63 13.32
C PRO A 45 -5.72 1.12 14.43
N ASP A 46 -6.56 1.99 14.98
CA ASP A 46 -7.60 1.61 15.95
C ASP A 46 -8.84 1.00 15.29
N ASN A 47 -9.04 1.24 13.97
CA ASN A 47 -10.14 0.76 13.16
C ASN A 47 -9.62 -0.20 12.07
N LEU A 48 -10.06 -1.45 12.12
CA LEU A 48 -9.80 -2.49 11.11
C LEU A 48 -11.09 -2.92 10.36
N LYS A 49 -12.18 -2.14 10.49
CA LYS A 49 -13.44 -2.36 9.77
C LYS A 49 -13.37 -1.79 8.36
N THR A 50 -12.98 -0.51 8.25
CA THR A 50 -12.96 0.26 7.00
C THR A 50 -11.55 0.33 6.41
N PHE A 51 -11.45 0.29 5.08
CA PHE A 51 -10.15 0.22 4.37
C PHE A 51 -9.67 1.58 3.83
N ALA A 52 -10.52 2.60 3.81
CA ALA A 52 -10.21 3.90 3.20
C ALA A 52 -8.94 4.58 3.73
N ASN A 53 -8.58 4.33 5.01
CA ASN A 53 -7.45 4.95 5.68
C ASN A 53 -6.36 3.94 6.10
N LEU A 54 -6.46 2.68 5.67
CA LEU A 54 -5.45 1.68 6.00
C LEU A 54 -4.30 1.73 5.01
N SER A 55 -3.07 1.77 5.53
CA SER A 55 -1.88 1.52 4.72
C SER A 55 -1.80 0.04 4.34
N LYS A 56 -1.02 -0.28 3.31
CA LYS A 56 -0.77 -1.68 2.92
C LYS A 56 -0.23 -2.52 4.08
N ARG A 57 0.60 -1.92 4.94
CA ARG A 57 1.17 -2.60 6.11
C ARG A 57 0.13 -2.78 7.23
N ASN A 58 -0.88 -1.91 7.31
CA ASN A 58 -2.01 -2.11 8.21
C ASN A 58 -2.95 -3.22 7.73
N GLU A 59 -3.10 -3.39 6.40
CA GLU A 59 -3.81 -4.53 5.82
C GLU A 59 -3.16 -5.88 6.17
N ASP A 60 -1.84 -5.94 6.39
CA ASP A 60 -1.13 -7.15 6.83
C ASP A 60 -1.71 -7.70 8.15
N ILE A 61 -2.17 -6.82 9.06
CA ILE A 61 -2.84 -7.23 10.30
C ILE A 61 -4.10 -8.02 9.97
N ILE A 62 -4.95 -7.48 9.08
CA ILE A 62 -6.19 -8.13 8.65
C ILE A 62 -5.87 -9.46 7.97
N CYS A 63 -4.84 -9.48 7.11
CA CYS A 63 -4.41 -10.69 6.42
C CYS A 63 -3.90 -11.78 7.37
N ALA A 64 -3.29 -11.42 8.48
CA ALA A 64 -2.84 -12.37 9.49
C ALA A 64 -4.01 -12.95 10.30
N VAL A 65 -4.98 -12.10 10.71
CA VAL A 65 -6.04 -12.49 11.64
C VAL A 65 -7.35 -12.90 10.98
N SER A 66 -7.43 -12.87 9.64
CA SER A 66 -8.62 -13.28 8.87
C SER A 66 -8.26 -14.01 7.58
N ARG A 67 -9.17 -14.87 7.08
CA ARG A 67 -9.04 -15.62 5.82
C ARG A 67 -10.12 -15.22 4.83
N GLY A 68 -9.76 -15.13 3.52
CA GLY A 68 -10.70 -14.96 2.43
C GLY A 68 -11.32 -16.27 1.96
N LEU A 69 -12.38 -16.23 1.15
CA LEU A 69 -12.86 -17.41 0.42
C LEU A 69 -11.74 -18.01 -0.43
N VAL A 70 -11.00 -17.16 -1.07
CA VAL A 70 -9.85 -17.44 -1.95
C VAL A 70 -8.68 -16.55 -1.56
N SER A 71 -7.47 -16.92 -1.96
CA SER A 71 -6.25 -16.14 -1.84
C SER A 71 -5.58 -16.03 -3.22
N LYS A 72 -4.53 -15.24 -3.30
CA LYS A 72 -3.76 -15.04 -4.53
C LYS A 72 -2.27 -15.10 -4.18
N ASP A 73 -1.50 -15.91 -4.92
CA ASP A 73 -0.06 -15.95 -4.77
C ASP A 73 0.63 -14.78 -5.50
N ILE A 74 1.96 -14.69 -5.36
CA ILE A 74 2.77 -13.63 -6.00
C ILE A 74 2.72 -13.68 -7.53
N ASP A 75 2.44 -14.86 -8.10
CA ASP A 75 2.30 -15.07 -9.54
C ASP A 75 0.88 -14.78 -10.05
N ASN A 76 0.02 -14.21 -9.21
CA ASN A 76 -1.39 -13.92 -9.45
C ASN A 76 -2.30 -15.14 -9.66
N ASN A 77 -1.88 -16.35 -9.28
CA ASN A 77 -2.74 -17.52 -9.30
C ASN A 77 -3.74 -17.47 -8.15
N ILE A 78 -5.00 -17.77 -8.45
CA ILE A 78 -6.05 -17.89 -7.44
C ILE A 78 -5.92 -19.24 -6.75
N LEU A 79 -5.78 -19.20 -5.43
CA LEU A 79 -5.60 -20.38 -4.58
C LEU A 79 -6.81 -20.58 -3.65
N PRO A 80 -7.13 -21.83 -3.30
CA PRO A 80 -8.05 -22.14 -2.20
C PRO A 80 -7.62 -21.48 -0.88
N SER A 81 -8.61 -21.08 -0.03
CA SER A 81 -8.35 -20.56 1.32
C SER A 81 -9.45 -21.06 2.27
N LEU A 82 -10.54 -20.33 2.54
CA LEU A 82 -11.70 -20.91 3.22
C LEU A 82 -12.41 -21.94 2.34
N ALA A 83 -12.48 -21.70 1.04
CA ALA A 83 -12.98 -22.67 0.08
C ALA A 83 -11.88 -23.65 -0.31
N LYS A 84 -12.11 -24.95 -0.15
CA LYS A 84 -11.24 -26.02 -0.64
C LYS A 84 -11.35 -26.27 -2.15
N GLU A 85 -12.47 -25.87 -2.75
CA GLU A 85 -12.76 -26.03 -4.18
C GLU A 85 -13.61 -24.86 -4.68
N ILE A 86 -13.33 -24.42 -5.92
CA ILE A 86 -14.06 -23.36 -6.61
C ILE A 86 -14.60 -23.95 -7.91
N ILE A 87 -15.92 -23.91 -8.10
CA ILE A 87 -16.58 -24.36 -9.32
C ILE A 87 -17.18 -23.12 -9.99
N LYS A 88 -16.82 -22.91 -11.27
CA LYS A 88 -17.37 -21.83 -12.10
C LYS A 88 -18.31 -22.44 -13.14
N SER A 89 -19.49 -21.84 -13.31
CA SER A 89 -20.44 -22.23 -14.36
C SER A 89 -19.89 -21.99 -15.77
N GLU A 90 -20.41 -22.70 -16.77
CA GLU A 90 -19.97 -22.58 -18.17
C GLU A 90 -20.21 -21.16 -18.72
N ASP A 91 -21.27 -20.50 -18.32
CA ASP A 91 -21.58 -19.10 -18.67
C ASP A 91 -20.71 -18.07 -17.93
N GLY A 92 -19.97 -18.50 -16.91
CA GLY A 92 -19.02 -17.69 -16.16
C GLY A 92 -19.67 -16.69 -15.21
N ILE A 93 -20.99 -16.82 -14.91
CA ILE A 93 -21.72 -15.90 -14.01
C ILE A 93 -22.06 -16.50 -12.65
N GLU A 94 -21.86 -17.80 -12.44
CA GLU A 94 -22.11 -18.43 -11.15
C GLU A 94 -20.85 -19.13 -10.61
N TYR A 95 -20.61 -18.97 -9.34
CA TYR A 95 -19.48 -19.55 -8.62
C TYR A 95 -19.98 -20.30 -7.39
N GLU A 96 -19.53 -21.55 -7.23
CA GLU A 96 -19.72 -22.31 -6.01
C GLU A 96 -18.39 -22.47 -5.29
N PHE A 97 -18.35 -22.05 -4.03
CA PHE A 97 -17.20 -22.14 -3.14
C PHE A 97 -17.49 -23.19 -2.06
N LYS A 98 -16.90 -24.38 -2.16
CA LYS A 98 -17.05 -25.45 -1.17
C LYS A 98 -16.16 -25.18 0.02
N ILE A 99 -16.75 -24.85 1.16
CA ILE A 99 -16.01 -24.54 2.39
C ILE A 99 -15.29 -25.78 2.90
N ASP A 100 -14.05 -25.63 3.38
CA ASP A 100 -13.28 -26.73 3.96
C ASP A 100 -13.89 -27.12 5.31
N ASP A 101 -14.06 -28.42 5.55
CA ASP A 101 -14.61 -28.95 6.79
C ASP A 101 -13.63 -28.89 7.98
N ASN A 102 -12.35 -28.62 7.72
CA ASN A 102 -11.27 -28.62 8.70
C ASN A 102 -10.76 -27.21 9.04
N ILE A 103 -11.61 -26.19 8.87
CA ILE A 103 -11.28 -24.82 9.25
C ILE A 103 -12.13 -24.38 10.44
N TYR A 104 -11.47 -23.63 11.33
CA TYR A 104 -12.05 -23.26 12.60
C TYR A 104 -11.78 -21.79 12.92
N TRP A 105 -12.69 -21.18 13.63
CA TRP A 105 -12.49 -19.92 14.30
C TRP A 105 -11.48 -20.06 15.44
N SER A 106 -10.93 -18.94 15.91
CA SER A 106 -9.96 -18.91 17.03
C SER A 106 -10.52 -19.41 18.36
N ASP A 107 -11.85 -19.54 18.49
CA ASP A 107 -12.54 -20.16 19.65
C ASP A 107 -12.76 -21.67 19.51
N GLY A 108 -12.34 -22.27 18.39
CA GLY A 108 -12.50 -23.69 18.09
C GLY A 108 -13.84 -24.08 17.44
N SER A 109 -14.76 -23.15 17.25
CA SER A 109 -15.99 -23.40 16.48
C SER A 109 -15.69 -23.52 14.97
N LYS A 110 -16.48 -24.34 14.25
CA LYS A 110 -16.30 -24.50 12.79
C LYS A 110 -16.68 -23.23 12.05
N ILE A 111 -15.92 -22.90 11.01
CA ILE A 111 -16.30 -21.90 10.00
C ILE A 111 -17.20 -22.58 8.98
N THR A 112 -18.32 -21.97 8.67
CA THR A 112 -19.35 -22.48 7.77
C THR A 112 -19.65 -21.50 6.63
N SER A 113 -20.36 -21.99 5.59
CA SER A 113 -20.88 -21.13 4.51
C SER A 113 -21.81 -20.05 5.02
N ASP A 114 -22.56 -20.31 6.10
CA ASP A 114 -23.46 -19.29 6.69
C ASP A 114 -22.69 -18.12 7.32
N ASP A 115 -21.52 -18.36 7.93
CA ASP A 115 -20.66 -17.30 8.45
C ASP A 115 -20.21 -16.34 7.32
N VAL A 116 -19.87 -16.88 6.16
CA VAL A 116 -19.47 -16.07 4.98
C VAL A 116 -20.67 -15.25 4.46
N ILE A 117 -21.85 -15.84 4.41
CA ILE A 117 -23.06 -15.14 3.96
C ILE A 117 -23.41 -13.98 4.89
N VAL A 118 -23.37 -14.22 6.21
CA VAL A 118 -23.61 -13.17 7.20
C VAL A 118 -22.62 -12.03 7.03
N PHE A 119 -21.34 -12.37 6.87
CA PHE A 119 -20.28 -11.37 6.67
C PHE A 119 -20.50 -10.55 5.37
N PHE A 120 -20.79 -11.19 4.24
CA PHE A 120 -21.04 -10.45 2.99
C PHE A 120 -22.32 -9.60 3.05
N ARG A 121 -23.32 -10.03 3.79
CA ARG A 121 -24.50 -9.21 4.05
C ARG A 121 -24.16 -7.96 4.88
N GLU A 122 -23.31 -8.10 5.91
CA GLU A 122 -22.84 -6.97 6.72
C GLU A 122 -22.00 -6.00 5.88
N LEU A 123 -21.08 -6.50 5.05
CA LEU A 123 -20.31 -5.67 4.12
C LEU A 123 -21.21 -4.88 3.17
N LEU A 124 -22.13 -5.55 2.49
CA LEU A 124 -23.06 -4.89 1.56
C LEU A 124 -23.93 -3.83 2.25
N LYS A 125 -24.29 -4.04 3.51
CA LYS A 125 -25.13 -3.10 4.27
C LYS A 125 -24.33 -1.88 4.75
N GLU A 126 -23.12 -2.09 5.24
CA GLU A 126 -22.42 -1.11 6.07
C GLU A 126 -21.22 -0.44 5.40
N ASP A 127 -20.58 -1.08 4.40
CA ASP A 127 -19.37 -0.55 3.78
C ASP A 127 -19.69 0.36 2.58
N ASP A 128 -18.75 1.24 2.24
CA ASP A 128 -18.85 2.14 1.09
C ASP A 128 -18.71 1.35 -0.23
N GLU A 129 -19.42 1.80 -1.27
CA GLU A 129 -19.43 1.14 -2.58
C GLU A 129 -18.03 0.96 -3.17
N GLU A 130 -17.15 1.93 -2.96
CA GLU A 130 -15.77 1.92 -3.44
C GLU A 130 -14.94 0.75 -2.88
N ASN A 131 -15.33 0.22 -1.71
CA ASN A 131 -14.62 -0.89 -1.07
C ASN A 131 -15.19 -2.28 -1.43
N ILE A 132 -16.40 -2.35 -1.99
CA ILE A 132 -17.15 -3.60 -2.15
C ILE A 132 -17.54 -3.90 -3.60
N HIS A 133 -16.77 -3.41 -4.57
CA HIS A 133 -17.07 -3.58 -6.01
C HIS A 133 -17.41 -5.03 -6.40
N ALA A 134 -16.64 -6.02 -5.93
CA ALA A 134 -16.93 -7.42 -6.24
C ALA A 134 -18.32 -7.87 -5.75
N LEU A 135 -18.75 -7.41 -4.59
CA LEU A 135 -20.08 -7.75 -4.09
C LEU A 135 -21.19 -6.98 -4.80
N LEU A 136 -20.91 -5.78 -5.34
CA LEU A 136 -21.90 -5.01 -6.12
C LEU A 136 -22.14 -5.61 -7.52
N ASP A 137 -21.24 -6.47 -8.00
CA ASP A 137 -21.44 -7.24 -9.22
C ASP A 137 -22.37 -8.43 -9.04
N VAL A 138 -22.69 -8.79 -7.82
CA VAL A 138 -23.63 -9.87 -7.49
C VAL A 138 -25.06 -9.44 -7.82
N TYR A 139 -25.84 -10.35 -8.41
CA TYR A 139 -27.23 -10.11 -8.76
C TYR A 139 -28.03 -9.68 -7.53
N GLY A 140 -28.72 -8.55 -7.64
CA GLY A 140 -29.56 -7.97 -6.59
C GLY A 140 -28.83 -7.25 -5.46
N ALA A 141 -27.48 -7.18 -5.50
CA ALA A 141 -26.69 -6.56 -4.43
C ALA A 141 -26.89 -5.03 -4.38
N ARG A 142 -26.96 -4.36 -5.53
CA ARG A 142 -27.21 -2.90 -5.61
C ARG A 142 -28.62 -2.57 -5.10
N GLU A 143 -29.62 -3.34 -5.50
CA GLU A 143 -31.00 -3.17 -5.02
C GLU A 143 -31.13 -3.36 -3.51
N PHE A 144 -30.35 -4.28 -2.94
CA PHE A 144 -30.26 -4.45 -1.50
C PHE A 144 -29.61 -3.26 -0.82
N LYS A 145 -28.48 -2.77 -1.33
CA LYS A 145 -27.77 -1.61 -0.79
C LYS A 145 -28.63 -0.36 -0.84
N ASP A 146 -29.41 -0.18 -1.90
CA ASP A 146 -30.38 0.91 -2.08
C ASP A 146 -31.66 0.74 -1.19
N GLY A 147 -31.76 -0.35 -0.44
CA GLY A 147 -32.94 -0.63 0.40
C GLY A 147 -34.19 -1.04 -0.37
N LYS A 148 -34.08 -1.40 -1.67
CA LYS A 148 -35.22 -1.80 -2.54
C LYS A 148 -35.64 -3.25 -2.35
N THR A 149 -34.79 -4.08 -1.76
CA THR A 149 -35.04 -5.50 -1.48
C THR A 149 -34.38 -5.94 -0.17
N THR A 150 -34.76 -7.11 0.36
CA THR A 150 -34.00 -7.74 1.47
C THR A 150 -32.91 -8.64 0.93
N PHE A 151 -31.88 -8.89 1.72
CA PHE A 151 -30.76 -9.75 1.33
C PHE A 151 -31.25 -11.15 0.93
N GLU A 152 -32.09 -11.75 1.75
CA GLU A 152 -32.58 -13.13 1.58
C GLU A 152 -33.45 -13.32 0.32
N LYS A 153 -34.14 -12.26 -0.13
CA LYS A 153 -35.05 -12.33 -1.29
C LYS A 153 -34.38 -11.88 -2.58
N GLY A 154 -33.50 -10.89 -2.50
CA GLY A 154 -33.00 -10.20 -3.67
C GLY A 154 -31.57 -10.56 -4.04
N VAL A 155 -30.68 -10.83 -3.07
CA VAL A 155 -29.27 -11.03 -3.35
C VAL A 155 -28.96 -12.49 -3.67
N ALA A 156 -28.24 -12.71 -4.76
CA ALA A 156 -27.89 -14.06 -5.20
C ALA A 156 -26.61 -14.57 -4.55
N ILE A 157 -26.54 -14.51 -3.21
CA ILE A 157 -25.55 -15.19 -2.38
C ILE A 157 -26.31 -16.18 -1.48
N LYS A 158 -26.03 -17.49 -1.60
CA LYS A 158 -26.78 -18.54 -0.90
C LYS A 158 -25.86 -19.59 -0.32
N SER A 159 -26.28 -20.21 0.80
CA SER A 159 -25.64 -21.40 1.38
C SER A 159 -26.38 -22.64 0.89
N LYS A 160 -25.60 -23.67 0.51
CA LYS A 160 -26.12 -25.00 0.20
C LYS A 160 -25.03 -26.03 0.46
N ASP A 161 -25.33 -27.05 1.26
CA ASP A 161 -24.42 -28.18 1.53
C ASP A 161 -22.98 -27.74 1.93
N ASN A 162 -22.89 -26.73 2.81
CA ASN A 162 -21.65 -26.06 3.22
C ASN A 162 -20.87 -25.39 2.06
N SER A 163 -21.56 -25.05 0.97
CA SER A 163 -21.02 -24.24 -0.13
C SER A 163 -21.63 -22.84 -0.10
N VAL A 164 -20.86 -21.84 -0.49
CA VAL A 164 -21.35 -20.49 -0.81
C VAL A 164 -21.55 -20.40 -2.32
N ILE A 165 -22.77 -20.16 -2.77
CA ILE A 165 -23.12 -19.98 -4.18
C ILE A 165 -23.34 -18.50 -4.44
N ILE A 166 -22.61 -17.93 -5.40
CA ILE A 166 -22.67 -16.53 -5.79
C ILE A 166 -22.99 -16.43 -7.29
N ARG A 167 -24.05 -15.69 -7.64
CA ARG A 167 -24.39 -15.40 -9.04
C ARG A 167 -24.22 -13.92 -9.34
N LEU A 168 -23.48 -13.61 -10.41
CA LEU A 168 -23.21 -12.25 -10.86
C LEU A 168 -24.31 -11.74 -11.81
N ASN A 169 -24.38 -10.41 -11.98
CA ASN A 169 -25.22 -9.76 -12.99
C ASN A 169 -24.74 -10.06 -14.42
N ALA A 170 -23.43 -10.14 -14.62
CA ALA A 170 -22.77 -10.44 -15.88
C ALA A 170 -21.44 -11.15 -15.62
N LYS A 171 -20.89 -11.76 -16.66
CA LYS A 171 -19.55 -12.36 -16.57
C LYS A 171 -18.50 -11.28 -16.18
N ASN A 172 -17.74 -11.56 -15.14
CA ASN A 172 -16.62 -10.74 -14.69
C ASN A 172 -15.40 -11.63 -14.46
N ASP A 173 -14.41 -11.56 -15.35
CA ASP A 173 -13.18 -12.36 -15.24
C ASP A 173 -12.26 -11.89 -14.10
N LYS A 174 -12.47 -10.68 -13.55
CA LYS A 174 -11.72 -10.15 -12.40
C LYS A 174 -12.34 -10.52 -11.05
N PHE A 175 -13.55 -11.07 -11.01
CA PHE A 175 -14.32 -11.32 -9.78
C PHE A 175 -13.54 -12.11 -8.73
N LEU A 176 -12.93 -13.23 -9.11
CA LEU A 176 -12.14 -14.04 -8.18
C LEU A 176 -10.92 -13.29 -7.65
N SER A 177 -10.23 -12.56 -8.52
CA SER A 177 -9.07 -11.74 -8.11
C SER A 177 -9.48 -10.63 -7.14
N GLU A 178 -10.61 -9.98 -7.37
CA GLU A 178 -11.15 -8.97 -6.45
C GLU A 178 -11.49 -9.59 -5.08
N LEU A 179 -12.09 -10.78 -5.03
CA LEU A 179 -12.41 -11.47 -3.78
C LEU A 179 -11.18 -11.86 -2.93
N THR A 180 -9.97 -11.83 -3.48
CA THR A 180 -8.75 -12.09 -2.71
C THR A 180 -8.31 -10.91 -1.84
N LYS A 181 -8.85 -9.71 -2.09
CA LYS A 181 -8.45 -8.48 -1.39
C LYS A 181 -8.81 -8.52 0.10
N PRO A 182 -8.06 -7.81 0.96
CA PRO A 182 -8.23 -7.87 2.42
C PRO A 182 -9.63 -7.54 2.92
N GLN A 183 -10.37 -6.62 2.25
CA GLN A 183 -11.73 -6.25 2.65
C GLN A 183 -12.73 -7.40 2.61
N TYR A 184 -12.51 -8.43 1.77
CA TYR A 184 -13.37 -9.61 1.64
C TYR A 184 -12.97 -10.78 2.55
N ARG A 185 -11.95 -10.61 3.39
CA ARG A 185 -11.54 -11.62 4.36
C ARG A 185 -12.53 -11.70 5.50
N LEU A 186 -12.89 -12.91 5.88
CA LEU A 186 -13.98 -13.22 6.81
C LEU A 186 -13.70 -12.67 8.22
N ARG A 187 -14.52 -11.73 8.64
CA ARG A 187 -14.50 -11.08 9.96
C ARG A 187 -15.87 -11.17 10.60
N LYS A 188 -15.93 -11.73 11.78
CA LYS A 188 -17.18 -11.89 12.53
C LYS A 188 -17.52 -10.59 13.28
N TYR A 189 -18.79 -10.18 13.27
CA TYR A 189 -19.28 -8.97 13.97
C TYR A 189 -18.48 -7.71 13.58
N LEU A 190 -18.62 -7.26 12.34
CA LEU A 190 -17.87 -6.13 11.76
C LEU A 190 -17.86 -4.88 12.62
N VAL A 191 -18.94 -4.58 13.36
CA VAL A 191 -19.01 -3.43 14.25
C VAL A 191 -17.92 -3.45 15.35
N MET A 192 -17.47 -4.63 15.78
CA MET A 192 -16.42 -4.75 16.79
C MET A 192 -15.03 -4.36 16.26
N TRP A 193 -14.84 -4.46 14.93
CA TRP A 193 -13.60 -4.10 14.25
C TRP A 193 -13.42 -2.59 14.08
N GLU A 194 -14.47 -1.80 14.28
CA GLU A 194 -14.42 -0.33 14.25
C GLU A 194 -13.61 0.24 15.42
N ASN A 195 -13.58 -0.45 16.56
CA ASN A 195 -12.73 -0.12 17.70
C ASN A 195 -12.03 -1.38 18.19
N ILE A 196 -11.17 -1.93 17.32
CA ILE A 196 -10.50 -3.20 17.57
C ILE A 196 -9.61 -3.15 18.83
N LYS A 197 -9.04 -1.99 19.14
CA LYS A 197 -8.23 -1.79 20.33
C LYS A 197 -8.96 -2.08 21.62
N LYS A 198 -10.27 -1.81 21.70
CA LYS A 198 -11.10 -2.15 22.85
C LYS A 198 -11.62 -3.57 22.81
N ASN A 199 -11.88 -4.07 21.59
CA ASN A 199 -12.67 -5.28 21.39
C ASN A 199 -11.83 -6.52 21.04
N TYR A 200 -10.50 -6.40 20.88
CA TYR A 200 -9.64 -7.49 20.36
C TYR A 200 -9.76 -8.80 21.15
N ASN A 201 -10.03 -8.74 22.48
CA ASN A 201 -10.22 -9.94 23.31
C ASN A 201 -11.58 -10.62 23.10
N GLU A 202 -12.56 -9.92 22.54
CA GLU A 202 -13.92 -10.43 22.33
C GLU A 202 -14.14 -10.84 20.87
N VAL A 203 -13.28 -10.36 19.96
CA VAL A 203 -13.32 -10.73 18.54
C VAL A 203 -12.87 -12.17 18.35
N ILE A 204 -13.59 -12.89 17.48
CA ILE A 204 -13.28 -14.26 17.07
C ILE A 204 -12.65 -14.19 15.68
N TYR A 205 -11.44 -14.71 15.54
CA TYR A 205 -10.59 -14.59 14.36
C TYR A 205 -10.70 -15.82 13.45
N SER A 206 -10.73 -15.63 12.14
CA SER A 206 -10.73 -16.71 11.14
C SER A 206 -9.33 -17.03 10.58
N GLY A 207 -8.33 -16.18 10.89
CA GLY A 207 -6.96 -16.27 10.36
C GLY A 207 -6.05 -17.22 11.13
N ASP A 208 -4.80 -17.27 10.66
CA ASP A 208 -3.74 -18.07 11.28
C ASP A 208 -3.25 -17.48 12.60
N TYR A 209 -3.55 -16.20 12.83
CA TYR A 209 -3.18 -15.45 14.03
C TYR A 209 -4.41 -14.83 14.69
N LYS A 210 -4.26 -14.49 15.96
CA LYS A 210 -5.20 -13.67 16.74
C LYS A 210 -4.45 -12.54 17.44
N ILE A 211 -5.14 -11.42 17.70
CA ILE A 211 -4.58 -10.33 18.49
C ILE A 211 -4.69 -10.71 19.95
N THR A 212 -3.56 -10.71 20.67
CA THR A 212 -3.49 -11.05 22.09
C THR A 212 -3.13 -9.84 22.98
N SER A 213 -2.60 -8.78 22.37
CA SER A 213 -2.34 -7.51 23.04
C SER A 213 -2.48 -6.35 22.07
N PHE A 214 -3.06 -5.25 22.52
CA PHE A 214 -3.20 -4.02 21.74
C PHE A 214 -2.85 -2.81 22.61
N MET A 215 -1.71 -2.19 22.32
CA MET A 215 -1.20 -0.97 22.97
C MET A 215 -1.21 0.20 21.98
N ASN A 216 -0.89 1.41 22.43
CA ASN A 216 -0.83 2.58 21.53
C ASN A 216 0.28 2.48 20.48
N ASP A 217 1.36 1.81 20.83
CA ASP A 217 2.60 1.70 20.06
C ASP A 217 2.90 0.27 19.59
N LYS A 218 2.06 -0.71 19.96
CA LYS A 218 2.30 -2.11 19.62
C LYS A 218 1.04 -2.96 19.58
N ILE A 219 0.94 -3.79 18.55
CA ILE A 219 -0.01 -4.91 18.49
C ILE A 219 0.78 -6.22 18.57
N THR A 220 0.31 -7.18 19.37
CA THR A 220 0.89 -8.52 19.44
C THR A 220 -0.09 -9.53 18.80
N LEU A 221 0.39 -10.26 17.81
CA LEU A 221 -0.32 -11.37 17.18
C LEU A 221 0.29 -12.68 17.65
N GLU A 222 -0.54 -13.67 17.94
CA GLU A 222 -0.10 -15.04 18.26
C GLU A 222 -0.71 -16.03 17.28
N SER A 223 0.09 -17.03 16.86
CA SER A 223 -0.41 -18.08 15.97
C SER A 223 -1.48 -18.92 16.66
N ASN A 224 -2.53 -19.26 15.90
CA ASN A 224 -3.62 -20.16 16.35
C ASN A 224 -3.24 -21.64 16.23
N SER A 225 -2.01 -21.96 15.78
CA SER A 225 -1.55 -23.33 15.55
C SER A 225 -1.36 -24.07 16.87
N ASN A 226 -1.86 -25.32 16.92
CA ASN A 226 -1.74 -26.21 18.07
C ASN A 226 -0.51 -27.15 17.98
N ASP A 227 0.40 -26.92 17.04
CA ASP A 227 1.56 -27.79 16.77
C ASP A 227 2.74 -27.61 17.75
N GLY A 228 2.56 -26.82 18.79
CA GLY A 228 3.56 -26.56 19.83
C GLY A 228 4.64 -25.52 19.42
N ASN A 229 4.58 -24.97 18.21
CA ASN A 229 5.43 -23.88 17.76
C ASN A 229 4.65 -22.58 17.83
N ARG A 230 4.66 -21.92 19.00
CA ARG A 230 4.02 -20.62 19.19
C ARG A 230 4.86 -19.54 18.53
N ARG A 231 4.31 -18.95 17.46
CA ARG A 231 4.90 -17.77 16.82
C ARG A 231 4.20 -16.52 17.30
N VAL A 232 4.97 -15.51 17.62
CA VAL A 232 4.52 -14.19 18.07
C VAL A 232 5.03 -13.15 17.10
N ILE A 233 4.14 -12.26 16.64
CA ILE A 233 4.48 -11.12 15.79
C ILE A 233 4.11 -9.86 16.54
N ASN A 234 5.10 -9.02 16.80
CA ASN A 234 4.91 -7.69 17.37
C ASN A 234 4.95 -6.66 16.22
N LEU A 235 3.81 -6.07 15.89
CA LEU A 235 3.80 -4.87 15.04
C LEU A 235 4.05 -3.68 15.95
N ILE A 236 5.09 -2.92 15.66
CA ILE A 236 5.59 -1.84 16.51
C ILE A 236 5.53 -0.54 15.72
N ASN A 237 4.92 0.49 16.30
CA ASN A 237 4.86 1.81 15.69
C ASN A 237 6.26 2.42 15.60
N ASP A 238 6.76 2.59 14.39
CA ASP A 238 8.07 3.14 14.06
C ASP A 238 7.89 4.38 13.14
N SER A 239 7.27 5.43 13.66
CA SER A 239 7.04 6.69 12.92
C SER A 239 8.34 7.40 12.47
N ASN A 240 9.49 7.01 13.03
CA ASN A 240 10.82 7.50 12.65
C ASN A 240 11.66 6.36 12.08
N VAL A 241 11.83 6.36 10.77
CA VAL A 241 12.53 5.30 10.04
C VAL A 241 14.02 5.18 10.41
N GLU A 242 14.68 6.26 10.79
CA GLU A 242 16.08 6.23 11.24
C GLU A 242 16.23 5.50 12.58
N LEU A 243 15.30 5.74 13.52
CA LEU A 243 15.26 5.01 14.80
C LEU A 243 14.88 3.54 14.59
N SER A 244 13.94 3.26 13.69
CA SER A 244 13.58 1.90 13.33
C SER A 244 14.78 1.14 12.76
N MET A 245 15.56 1.79 11.89
CA MET A 245 16.77 1.20 11.32
C MET A 245 17.87 1.00 12.36
N ALA A 246 18.04 1.92 13.31
CA ALA A 246 18.97 1.73 14.42
C ALA A 246 18.56 0.53 15.30
N SER A 247 17.28 0.38 15.60
CA SER A 247 16.74 -0.79 16.32
C SER A 247 16.92 -2.10 15.52
N PHE A 248 16.85 -2.04 14.19
CA PHE A 248 17.16 -3.18 13.31
C PHE A 248 18.64 -3.59 13.40
N GLU A 249 19.57 -2.63 13.37
CA GLU A 249 21.02 -2.90 13.46
C GLU A 249 21.42 -3.55 14.79
N ILE A 250 20.75 -3.22 15.90
CA ILE A 250 20.99 -3.85 17.21
C ILE A 250 20.14 -5.10 17.47
N GLY A 251 19.29 -5.49 16.50
CA GLY A 251 18.48 -6.72 16.56
C GLY A 251 17.18 -6.61 17.39
N GLU A 252 16.70 -5.41 17.67
CA GLU A 252 15.39 -5.15 18.30
C GLU A 252 14.24 -5.11 17.29
N ARG A 253 14.54 -5.00 16.00
CA ARG A 253 13.62 -5.13 14.87
C ARG A 253 14.10 -6.22 13.94
N ASP A 254 13.18 -7.02 13.45
CA ASP A 254 13.45 -8.06 12.46
C ASP A 254 13.02 -7.65 11.07
N ILE A 255 12.01 -6.77 10.96
CA ILE A 255 11.51 -6.22 9.69
C ILE A 255 11.33 -4.71 9.83
N VAL A 256 11.84 -3.95 8.84
CA VAL A 256 11.67 -2.49 8.72
C VAL A 256 11.19 -2.14 7.34
N ILE A 257 10.11 -1.35 7.26
CA ILE A 257 9.54 -0.89 6.00
C ILE A 257 10.17 0.43 5.57
N ASN A 258 10.47 0.56 4.29
CA ASN A 258 11.07 1.72 3.67
C ASN A 258 12.29 2.26 4.45
N PRO A 259 13.33 1.41 4.67
CA PRO A 259 14.53 1.84 5.37
C PRO A 259 15.16 3.06 4.67
N PRO A 260 16.00 3.85 5.38
CA PRO A 260 16.64 5.02 4.79
C PRO A 260 17.35 4.69 3.48
N GLN A 261 17.21 5.55 2.48
CA GLN A 261 17.77 5.36 1.15
C GLN A 261 19.28 5.08 1.18
N SER A 262 20.00 5.72 2.10
CA SER A 262 21.44 5.48 2.31
C SER A 262 21.81 4.03 2.70
N GLN A 263 20.84 3.25 3.20
CA GLN A 263 21.03 1.86 3.64
C GLN A 263 20.67 0.83 2.56
N LEU A 264 19.90 1.20 1.52
CA LEU A 264 19.33 0.26 0.56
C LEU A 264 20.40 -0.57 -0.17
N ASN A 265 21.48 0.05 -0.61
CA ASN A 265 22.57 -0.65 -1.30
C ASN A 265 23.28 -1.65 -0.38
N LYS A 266 23.54 -1.27 0.88
CA LYS A 266 24.12 -2.17 1.89
C LYS A 266 23.21 -3.36 2.14
N LEU A 267 21.92 -3.12 2.43
CA LEU A 267 20.94 -4.16 2.69
C LEU A 267 20.76 -5.11 1.49
N SER A 268 20.75 -4.56 0.27
CA SER A 268 20.68 -5.37 -0.96
C SER A 268 21.92 -6.27 -1.12
N ASN A 269 23.12 -5.73 -0.91
CA ASN A 269 24.35 -6.50 -0.99
C ASN A 269 24.44 -7.58 0.09
N ASP A 270 23.89 -7.32 1.26
CA ASP A 270 23.81 -8.27 2.38
C ASP A 270 22.73 -9.35 2.20
N GLY A 271 21.90 -9.25 1.14
CA GLY A 271 20.79 -10.15 0.89
C GLY A 271 19.67 -10.00 1.94
N SER A 272 19.49 -8.81 2.50
CA SER A 272 18.55 -8.47 3.57
C SER A 272 17.51 -7.43 3.12
N LEU A 273 17.26 -7.32 1.82
CA LEU A 273 16.30 -6.37 1.22
C LEU A 273 15.39 -7.06 0.23
N ILE A 274 14.10 -6.83 0.37
CA ILE A 274 13.08 -7.09 -0.64
C ILE A 274 12.66 -5.74 -1.22
N THR A 275 12.68 -5.61 -2.55
CA THR A 275 12.17 -4.43 -3.27
C THR A 275 10.96 -4.84 -4.07
N MET A 276 9.84 -4.17 -3.86
CA MET A 276 8.58 -4.44 -4.56
C MET A 276 8.10 -3.19 -5.30
N PRO A 277 7.60 -3.34 -6.54
CA PRO A 277 6.94 -2.25 -7.23
C PRO A 277 5.66 -1.83 -6.47
N LYS A 278 5.43 -0.50 -6.39
CA LYS A 278 4.15 0.07 -5.93
C LYS A 278 3.40 0.68 -7.10
N ASP A 279 2.08 0.65 -7.03
CA ASP A 279 1.21 1.35 -7.99
C ASP A 279 1.14 2.87 -7.71
N THR A 280 1.99 3.39 -6.84
CA THR A 280 2.02 4.82 -6.52
C THR A 280 3.02 5.54 -7.42
N GLY A 281 2.53 6.49 -8.21
CA GLY A 281 3.33 7.35 -9.07
C GLY A 281 3.36 8.81 -8.62
N VAL A 282 4.36 9.55 -9.09
CA VAL A 282 4.44 11.01 -9.01
C VAL A 282 4.24 11.60 -10.39
N TYR A 283 3.35 12.55 -10.45
CA TYR A 283 2.97 13.28 -11.66
C TYR A 283 3.23 14.75 -11.45
N LEU A 284 3.67 15.42 -12.50
CA LEU A 284 3.86 16.88 -12.50
C LEU A 284 2.74 17.52 -13.31
N TYR A 285 1.92 18.32 -12.64
CA TYR A 285 1.06 19.28 -13.35
C TYR A 285 1.87 20.55 -13.62
N ILE A 286 1.88 21.01 -14.88
CA ILE A 286 2.48 22.28 -15.30
C ILE A 286 1.34 23.21 -15.65
N ASN A 287 1.22 24.32 -14.93
CA ASN A 287 0.09 25.22 -14.98
C ASN A 287 0.08 26.02 -16.30
N ASP A 288 -0.90 25.74 -17.14
CA ASP A 288 -1.10 26.42 -18.43
C ASP A 288 -1.65 27.84 -18.30
N LYS A 289 -2.16 28.20 -17.12
CA LYS A 289 -2.75 29.54 -16.84
C LYS A 289 -1.72 30.58 -16.44
N ASN A 290 -0.47 30.20 -16.12
CA ASN A 290 0.60 31.09 -15.68
C ASN A 290 1.48 31.58 -16.85
N ASN A 291 0.94 31.73 -18.07
CA ASN A 291 1.64 32.18 -19.28
C ASN A 291 2.83 31.31 -19.70
N ILE A 292 2.87 30.04 -19.26
CA ILE A 292 3.85 29.09 -19.75
C ILE A 292 3.32 28.49 -21.06
N SER A 293 3.98 28.81 -22.16
CA SER A 293 3.61 28.29 -23.49
C SER A 293 3.73 26.79 -23.55
N LEU A 294 3.11 26.15 -24.54
CA LEU A 294 3.25 24.71 -24.77
C LEU A 294 4.73 24.30 -24.86
N GLN A 295 5.53 25.08 -25.57
CA GLN A 295 6.97 24.90 -25.68
C GLN A 295 7.66 25.02 -24.32
N GLY A 296 7.28 26.00 -23.52
CA GLY A 296 7.81 26.18 -22.16
C GLY A 296 7.51 24.98 -21.28
N ARG A 297 6.29 24.42 -21.33
CA ARG A 297 5.92 23.21 -20.57
C ARG A 297 6.73 21.99 -21.01
N ARG A 298 6.96 21.85 -22.31
CA ARG A 298 7.81 20.81 -22.87
C ARG A 298 9.25 20.88 -22.36
N GLU A 299 9.86 22.08 -22.39
CA GLU A 299 11.24 22.27 -21.90
C GLU A 299 11.34 22.07 -20.37
N ILE A 300 10.33 22.50 -19.60
CA ILE A 300 10.25 22.22 -18.16
C ILE A 300 10.21 20.70 -17.93
N TYR A 301 9.35 19.98 -18.65
CA TYR A 301 9.27 18.53 -18.52
C TYR A 301 10.59 17.84 -18.85
N LYS A 302 11.28 18.30 -19.89
CA LYS A 302 12.60 17.80 -20.26
C LYS A 302 13.62 17.97 -19.12
N TYR A 303 13.73 19.17 -18.56
CA TYR A 303 14.65 19.44 -17.43
C TYR A 303 14.30 18.62 -16.18
N ILE A 304 13.01 18.50 -15.87
CA ILE A 304 12.56 17.65 -14.76
C ILE A 304 12.92 16.18 -15.02
N SER A 305 12.71 15.68 -16.25
CA SER A 305 13.05 14.30 -16.61
C SER A 305 14.55 14.04 -16.49
N GLU A 306 15.40 14.95 -16.99
CA GLU A 306 16.86 14.85 -16.84
C GLU A 306 17.27 14.87 -15.36
N SER A 307 16.63 15.70 -14.53
CA SER A 307 16.88 15.72 -13.09
C SER A 307 16.49 14.40 -12.41
N MET A 308 15.42 13.75 -12.85
CA MET A 308 15.00 12.45 -12.34
C MET A 308 15.92 11.31 -12.83
N GLU A 309 16.42 11.37 -14.07
CA GLU A 309 17.42 10.42 -14.58
C GLU A 309 18.72 10.47 -13.78
N ASP A 310 19.24 11.67 -13.52
CA ASP A 310 20.45 11.85 -12.69
C ASP A 310 20.25 11.33 -11.27
N TYR A 311 19.07 11.60 -10.69
CA TYR A 311 18.73 11.12 -9.35
C TYR A 311 18.53 9.60 -9.32
N SER A 312 17.92 9.00 -10.34
CA SER A 312 17.65 7.57 -10.40
C SER A 312 18.93 6.73 -10.45
N SER A 313 19.97 7.23 -11.11
CA SER A 313 21.26 6.52 -11.26
C SER A 313 21.89 6.11 -9.91
N SER A 314 21.59 6.86 -8.86
CA SER A 314 22.06 6.57 -7.48
C SER A 314 21.00 5.90 -6.60
N ASN A 315 19.77 5.72 -7.09
CA ASN A 315 18.61 5.42 -6.27
C ASN A 315 17.63 4.40 -6.89
N GLU A 316 18.13 3.51 -7.74
CA GLU A 316 17.37 2.49 -8.49
C GLU A 316 16.44 1.62 -7.63
N LYS A 317 16.75 1.45 -6.33
CA LYS A 317 15.93 0.66 -5.41
C LYS A 317 14.70 1.42 -4.91
N SER A 318 14.72 2.74 -4.92
CA SER A 318 13.65 3.56 -4.33
C SER A 318 12.50 3.80 -5.29
N PHE A 319 12.79 3.89 -6.58
CA PHE A 319 11.79 4.17 -7.60
C PHE A 319 12.28 3.77 -9.00
N GLU A 320 11.35 3.74 -9.93
CA GLU A 320 11.55 3.54 -11.37
C GLU A 320 11.07 4.79 -12.13
N LEU A 321 11.79 5.16 -13.19
CA LEU A 321 11.38 6.27 -14.07
C LEU A 321 10.10 5.90 -14.81
N ALA A 322 9.14 6.81 -14.87
CA ALA A 322 7.89 6.58 -15.58
C ALA A 322 8.05 6.60 -17.11
N GLU A 323 9.07 7.31 -17.63
CA GLU A 323 9.41 7.42 -19.06
C GLU A 323 8.19 7.76 -19.93
N GLY A 324 7.27 8.59 -19.44
CA GLY A 324 6.04 8.99 -20.10
C GLY A 324 4.85 8.06 -19.92
N SER A 325 4.98 6.96 -19.21
CA SER A 325 3.87 6.06 -18.91
C SER A 325 3.09 6.54 -17.67
N TYR A 326 1.75 6.57 -17.76
CA TYR A 326 0.89 6.88 -16.61
C TYR A 326 0.72 5.70 -15.66
N PHE A 327 0.99 4.48 -16.11
CA PHE A 327 0.89 3.25 -15.32
C PHE A 327 2.15 2.42 -15.48
N ARG A 328 2.66 1.87 -14.39
CA ARG A 328 3.89 1.07 -14.39
C ARG A 328 3.82 -0.15 -15.33
N GLU A 329 2.69 -0.83 -15.37
CA GLU A 329 2.51 -2.10 -16.09
C GLU A 329 2.15 -1.93 -17.57
N ASN A 330 1.93 -0.72 -18.05
CA ASN A 330 1.47 -0.50 -19.40
C ASN A 330 2.61 -0.59 -20.43
N LYS A 331 2.93 -1.80 -20.86
CA LYS A 331 3.99 -2.06 -21.87
C LYS A 331 3.67 -1.50 -23.26
N GLU A 332 2.40 -1.23 -23.53
CA GLU A 332 1.89 -0.70 -24.82
C GLU A 332 1.51 0.79 -24.73
N ASP A 333 1.95 1.47 -23.70
CA ASP A 333 1.63 2.88 -23.51
C ASP A 333 2.23 3.75 -24.61
N LEU A 334 1.34 4.33 -25.43
CA LEU A 334 1.74 5.20 -26.54
C LEU A 334 2.42 6.49 -26.06
N THR A 335 2.11 6.96 -24.84
CA THR A 335 2.73 8.16 -24.25
C THR A 335 4.21 7.94 -23.97
N LYS A 336 4.62 6.73 -23.59
CA LYS A 336 6.03 6.36 -23.39
C LYS A 336 6.86 6.55 -24.69
N LEU A 337 6.30 6.21 -25.83
CA LEU A 337 6.93 6.42 -27.13
C LEU A 337 7.03 7.90 -27.50
N GLN A 338 6.02 8.70 -27.15
CA GLN A 338 6.00 10.14 -27.41
C GLN A 338 7.02 10.89 -26.55
N THR A 339 7.21 10.50 -25.27
CA THR A 339 8.21 11.08 -24.38
C THR A 339 9.61 10.95 -24.98
N ARG A 340 9.98 9.77 -25.47
CA ARG A 340 11.28 9.55 -26.12
C ARG A 340 11.50 10.47 -27.35
N LYS A 341 10.45 10.76 -28.11
CA LYS A 341 10.51 11.69 -29.24
C LYS A 341 10.71 13.13 -28.79
N VAL A 342 10.08 13.50 -27.69
CA VAL A 342 10.14 14.88 -27.13
C VAL A 342 11.50 15.19 -26.58
N ILE A 343 12.07 14.34 -25.74
CA ILE A 343 13.40 14.49 -25.15
C ILE A 343 14.48 14.58 -26.26
N SER A 344 14.27 13.90 -27.40
CA SER A 344 15.22 13.91 -28.52
C SER A 344 15.10 15.12 -29.44
N ASN A 345 14.02 15.90 -29.43
CA ASN A 345 13.81 17.05 -30.33
C ASN A 345 14.42 18.34 -29.75
N LYS A 346 15.40 18.94 -30.47
CA LYS A 346 16.20 20.10 -30.01
C LYS A 346 15.80 21.47 -30.61
N GLU A 347 14.67 21.59 -31.29
CA GLU A 347 14.51 22.63 -32.30
C GLU A 347 13.74 23.92 -31.95
N GLU A 348 13.33 24.16 -30.70
CA GLU A 348 12.59 25.42 -30.42
C GLU A 348 13.20 26.24 -29.29
N VAL A 349 13.21 27.55 -29.48
CA VAL A 349 13.76 28.52 -28.51
C VAL A 349 12.65 28.98 -27.56
N TRP A 350 12.77 28.59 -26.28
CA TRP A 350 11.96 29.10 -25.20
C TRP A 350 12.75 30.12 -24.37
N SER A 351 12.11 31.20 -23.97
CA SER A 351 12.69 32.17 -23.03
C SER A 351 12.19 31.84 -21.62
N PRO A 352 12.96 31.14 -20.80
CA PRO A 352 12.51 30.71 -19.49
C PRO A 352 12.33 31.88 -18.51
N PRO A 353 11.39 31.80 -17.57
CA PRO A 353 11.35 32.72 -16.45
C PRO A 353 12.56 32.49 -15.54
N LYS A 354 12.95 33.56 -14.80
CA LYS A 354 14.06 33.45 -13.84
C LYS A 354 13.75 32.55 -12.64
N VAL A 355 12.47 32.40 -12.33
CA VAL A 355 11.99 31.65 -11.17
C VAL A 355 10.79 30.82 -11.61
N LEU A 356 10.77 29.55 -11.23
CA LEU A 356 9.61 28.66 -11.28
C LEU A 356 9.25 28.19 -9.87
N THR A 357 7.96 28.04 -9.62
CA THR A 357 7.43 27.65 -8.32
C THR A 357 6.79 26.27 -8.35
N ILE A 358 7.08 25.45 -7.34
CA ILE A 358 6.52 24.11 -7.17
C ILE A 358 5.69 24.05 -5.88
N LEU A 359 4.47 23.53 -5.97
CA LEU A 359 3.66 23.16 -4.83
C LEU A 359 3.63 21.66 -4.67
N CYS A 360 3.72 21.16 -3.45
CA CYS A 360 3.54 19.75 -3.15
C CYS A 360 3.06 19.51 -1.71
N ARG A 361 2.53 18.31 -1.46
CA ARG A 361 2.19 17.89 -0.09
C ARG A 361 3.44 17.69 0.73
N ASP A 362 3.36 18.05 2.03
CA ASP A 362 4.45 17.84 2.98
C ASP A 362 4.55 16.37 3.40
N ASN A 363 5.40 15.65 2.71
CA ASN A 363 5.85 14.30 3.08
C ASN A 363 7.35 14.17 2.75
N SER A 364 7.99 13.14 3.29
CA SER A 364 9.43 12.91 3.13
C SER A 364 9.86 12.79 1.68
N ILE A 365 9.06 12.12 0.87
CA ILE A 365 9.31 11.83 -0.55
C ILE A 365 9.25 13.12 -1.38
N ASN A 366 8.16 13.89 -1.26
CA ASN A 366 8.03 15.14 -2.00
C ASN A 366 9.08 16.16 -1.61
N ARG A 367 9.45 16.20 -0.32
CA ARG A 367 10.53 17.07 0.17
C ARG A 367 11.85 16.73 -0.50
N GLU A 368 12.17 15.45 -0.61
CA GLU A 368 13.39 14.99 -1.28
C GLU A 368 13.36 15.32 -2.78
N LEU A 369 12.25 15.01 -3.48
CA LEU A 369 12.11 15.32 -4.90
C LEU A 369 12.25 16.81 -5.20
N CYS A 370 11.58 17.67 -4.42
CA CYS A 370 11.71 19.12 -4.60
C CYS A 370 13.14 19.59 -4.40
N ARG A 371 13.85 19.06 -3.40
CA ARG A 371 15.25 19.37 -3.14
C ARG A 371 16.17 18.94 -4.30
N VAL A 372 15.93 17.76 -4.86
CA VAL A 372 16.68 17.24 -6.01
C VAL A 372 16.45 18.11 -7.23
N ILE A 373 15.20 18.44 -7.53
CA ILE A 373 14.85 19.32 -8.66
C ILE A 373 15.48 20.71 -8.48
N GLU A 374 15.34 21.32 -7.31
CA GLU A 374 15.93 22.64 -7.01
C GLU A 374 17.44 22.64 -7.25
N LYS A 375 18.15 21.65 -6.70
CA LYS A 375 19.59 21.51 -6.85
C LYS A 375 19.99 21.34 -8.31
N TRP A 376 19.34 20.42 -9.03
CA TRP A 376 19.66 20.15 -10.43
C TRP A 376 19.47 21.38 -11.32
N PHE A 377 18.36 22.14 -11.13
CA PHE A 377 18.12 23.36 -11.86
C PHE A 377 19.18 24.44 -11.57
N ALA A 378 19.60 24.57 -10.33
CA ALA A 378 20.63 25.54 -9.93
C ALA A 378 22.02 25.21 -10.55
N GLU A 379 22.29 23.92 -10.79
CA GLU A 379 23.56 23.45 -11.36
C GLU A 379 23.57 23.44 -12.90
N ASN A 380 22.41 23.27 -13.55
CA ASN A 380 22.31 22.99 -14.98
C ASN A 380 21.56 24.06 -15.79
N THR A 381 20.91 25.04 -15.13
CA THR A 381 20.09 26.07 -15.82
C THR A 381 20.24 27.44 -15.15
N ASP A 382 19.74 28.49 -15.82
CA ASP A 382 19.61 29.85 -15.25
C ASP A 382 18.27 30.04 -14.51
N ILE A 383 17.49 28.98 -14.29
CA ILE A 383 16.18 29.01 -13.66
C ILE A 383 16.31 28.63 -12.17
N SER A 384 15.83 29.51 -11.29
CA SER A 384 15.73 29.18 -9.86
C SER A 384 14.41 28.51 -9.56
N ILE A 385 14.44 27.37 -8.91
CA ILE A 385 13.24 26.68 -8.39
C ILE A 385 12.97 27.17 -6.97
N LYS A 386 11.71 27.47 -6.66
CA LYS A 386 11.18 27.65 -5.30
C LYS A 386 10.05 26.70 -5.06
N TYR A 387 10.02 26.05 -3.91
CA TYR A 387 8.96 25.10 -3.59
C TYR A 387 8.31 25.38 -2.25
N SER A 388 7.05 24.97 -2.12
CA SER A 388 6.26 25.02 -0.89
C SER A 388 5.72 23.64 -0.56
N LEU A 389 5.89 23.23 0.70
CA LEU A 389 5.40 22.00 1.26
C LEU A 389 4.20 22.31 2.15
N LEU A 390 3.02 21.82 1.83
CA LEU A 390 1.78 22.10 2.54
C LEU A 390 1.14 20.84 3.09
N LYS A 391 0.46 20.96 4.22
CA LYS A 391 -0.38 19.91 4.76
C LYS A 391 -1.57 19.64 3.83
N GLU A 392 -2.21 18.48 3.99
CA GLU A 392 -3.30 18.01 3.13
C GLU A 392 -4.41 19.07 2.91
N ASP A 393 -4.91 19.65 4.00
CA ASP A 393 -6.02 20.61 3.95
C ASP A 393 -5.64 21.88 3.18
N GLU A 394 -4.42 22.37 3.37
CA GLU A 394 -3.92 23.57 2.69
C GLU A 394 -3.56 23.28 1.23
N PHE A 395 -3.02 22.07 0.96
CA PHE A 395 -2.66 21.65 -0.40
C PHE A 395 -3.89 21.54 -1.30
N ASN A 396 -5.05 21.17 -0.79
CA ASN A 396 -6.29 20.99 -1.55
C ASN A 396 -7.01 22.33 -1.86
N ASP A 397 -6.47 23.49 -1.45
CA ASP A 397 -7.00 24.82 -1.80
C ASP A 397 -6.71 25.14 -3.28
N GLU A 398 -7.74 25.07 -4.13
CA GLU A 398 -7.63 25.33 -5.57
C GLU A 398 -7.16 26.75 -5.89
N GLU A 399 -7.54 27.77 -5.11
CA GLU A 399 -7.11 29.15 -5.34
C GLU A 399 -5.62 29.34 -5.03
N LEU A 400 -5.12 28.58 -4.06
CA LEU A 400 -3.70 28.55 -3.74
C LEU A 400 -2.91 27.85 -4.83
N GLN A 401 -3.41 26.69 -5.30
CA GLN A 401 -2.77 25.91 -6.38
C GLN A 401 -2.59 26.71 -7.67
N LYS A 402 -3.52 27.56 -8.03
CA LYS A 402 -3.45 28.43 -9.23
C LYS A 402 -2.28 29.42 -9.21
N ARG A 403 -1.66 29.68 -8.06
CA ARG A 403 -0.54 30.61 -7.90
C ARG A 403 0.82 29.99 -8.20
N TYR A 404 0.88 28.68 -8.34
CA TYR A 404 2.13 27.95 -8.60
C TYR A 404 2.23 27.56 -10.07
N ASP A 405 3.47 27.55 -10.57
CA ASP A 405 3.76 27.16 -11.96
C ASP A 405 3.67 25.65 -12.15
N MET A 406 3.97 24.89 -11.10
CA MET A 406 3.99 23.43 -11.10
C MET A 406 3.43 22.86 -9.81
N ILE A 407 2.82 21.67 -9.89
CA ILE A 407 2.30 20.92 -8.72
C ILE A 407 2.77 19.48 -8.84
N LEU A 408 3.41 18.95 -7.79
CA LEU A 408 3.70 17.51 -7.68
C LEU A 408 2.50 16.80 -7.06
N ILE A 409 2.00 15.79 -7.77
CA ILE A 409 0.81 15.04 -7.40
C ILE A 409 1.19 13.58 -7.22
N ASN A 410 0.98 13.05 -6.02
CA ASN A 410 1.09 11.61 -5.77
C ASN A 410 -0.28 10.98 -6.06
N ASN A 411 -0.29 9.92 -6.87
CA ASN A 411 -1.52 9.21 -7.21
C ASN A 411 -1.27 7.71 -7.28
N GLU A 412 -2.29 6.94 -6.94
CA GLU A 412 -2.30 5.50 -7.10
C GLU A 412 -2.59 5.18 -8.58
N ALA A 413 -1.63 4.56 -9.26
CA ALA A 413 -1.66 4.26 -10.69
C ALA A 413 -2.13 2.82 -10.93
N ASN A 414 -3.32 2.46 -10.40
CA ASN A 414 -3.90 1.16 -10.65
C ASN A 414 -4.52 1.12 -12.05
N ILE A 415 -3.89 0.38 -12.97
CA ILE A 415 -4.36 0.24 -14.35
C ILE A 415 -5.75 -0.43 -14.45
N LEU A 416 -6.17 -1.16 -13.41
CA LEU A 416 -7.49 -1.80 -13.36
C LEU A 416 -8.60 -0.82 -12.95
N ASP A 417 -8.24 0.37 -12.43
CA ASP A 417 -9.17 1.41 -11.99
C ASP A 417 -8.74 2.78 -12.54
N LYS A 418 -8.74 2.89 -13.87
CA LYS A 418 -8.38 4.12 -14.58
C LYS A 418 -9.32 5.28 -14.25
N ASP A 419 -10.59 5.00 -13.96
CA ASP A 419 -11.57 6.03 -13.61
C ASP A 419 -11.16 6.77 -12.32
N LYS A 420 -10.85 6.04 -11.25
CA LYS A 420 -10.34 6.61 -10.00
C LYS A 420 -9.04 7.38 -10.21
N PHE A 421 -8.15 6.82 -11.02
CA PHE A 421 -6.87 7.44 -11.35
C PHE A 421 -7.07 8.82 -12.01
N TYR A 422 -7.85 8.92 -13.09
CA TYR A 422 -8.04 10.19 -13.81
C TYR A 422 -8.92 11.19 -13.06
N LYS A 423 -9.89 10.75 -12.26
CA LYS A 423 -10.68 11.62 -11.40
C LYS A 423 -9.83 12.44 -10.42
N LYS A 424 -8.67 11.94 -10.02
CA LYS A 424 -7.72 12.69 -9.18
C LYS A 424 -7.14 13.93 -9.87
N PHE A 425 -7.13 13.93 -11.19
CA PHE A 425 -6.61 15.03 -12.00
C PHE A 425 -7.68 15.97 -12.54
N VAL A 426 -8.94 15.76 -12.22
CA VAL A 426 -10.08 16.50 -12.80
C VAL A 426 -9.93 18.03 -12.66
N ASN A 427 -9.37 18.51 -11.55
CA ASN A 427 -9.19 19.95 -11.31
C ASN A 427 -8.11 20.59 -12.20
N TYR A 428 -7.26 19.76 -12.80
CA TYR A 428 -6.17 20.18 -13.69
C TYR A 428 -6.51 20.02 -15.18
N MET A 429 -7.71 19.53 -15.49
CA MET A 429 -8.19 19.28 -16.84
C MET A 429 -8.99 20.46 -17.38
N SER A 430 -9.02 20.58 -18.72
CA SER A 430 -9.93 21.47 -19.43
C SER A 430 -11.39 20.97 -19.35
N ASP A 431 -12.36 21.83 -19.62
CA ASP A 431 -13.78 21.45 -19.59
C ASP A 431 -14.08 20.30 -20.57
N SER A 432 -13.46 20.30 -21.74
CA SER A 432 -13.61 19.19 -22.71
C SER A 432 -13.02 17.86 -22.25
N GLU A 433 -11.96 17.86 -21.46
CA GLU A 433 -11.37 16.67 -20.85
C GLU A 433 -12.23 16.14 -19.69
N LYS A 434 -12.79 17.07 -18.89
CA LYS A 434 -13.75 16.75 -17.83
C LYS A 434 -15.02 16.09 -18.38
N GLU A 435 -15.57 16.63 -19.48
CA GLU A 435 -16.74 16.03 -20.13
C GLU A 435 -16.47 14.60 -20.61
N ILE A 436 -15.28 14.33 -21.17
CA ILE A 436 -14.89 12.96 -21.55
C ILE A 436 -14.87 12.06 -20.33
N LEU A 437 -14.22 12.46 -19.25
CA LEU A 437 -14.06 11.66 -18.03
C LEU A 437 -15.39 11.43 -17.29
N LEU A 438 -16.29 12.42 -17.31
CA LEU A 438 -17.58 12.33 -16.63
C LEU A 438 -18.66 11.63 -17.48
N SER A 439 -18.37 11.32 -18.75
CA SER A 439 -19.26 10.49 -19.57
C SER A 439 -19.25 9.06 -19.04
N ASN A 440 -20.42 8.51 -18.66
CA ASN A 440 -20.56 7.16 -18.08
C ASN A 440 -20.13 5.98 -19.00
N ASN A 441 -19.43 6.23 -20.11
CA ASN A 441 -19.04 5.25 -21.12
C ASN A 441 -17.51 5.23 -21.36
N CYS A 442 -16.69 5.49 -20.36
CA CYS A 442 -15.24 5.43 -20.51
C CYS A 442 -14.79 3.97 -20.69
N ASN A 443 -14.31 3.64 -21.89
CA ASN A 443 -13.58 2.42 -22.18
C ASN A 443 -12.08 2.70 -22.30
N ASP A 444 -11.26 1.68 -22.54
CA ASP A 444 -9.81 1.82 -22.65
C ASP A 444 -9.37 2.78 -23.77
N ASP A 445 -10.09 2.83 -24.90
CA ASP A 445 -9.78 3.75 -26.00
C ASP A 445 -10.03 5.21 -25.62
N VAL A 446 -11.07 5.48 -24.81
CA VAL A 446 -11.37 6.81 -24.30
C VAL A 446 -10.28 7.28 -23.35
N TYR A 447 -9.84 6.41 -22.42
CA TYR A 447 -8.73 6.74 -21.54
C TYR A 447 -7.42 6.95 -22.29
N LEU A 448 -7.11 6.13 -23.29
CA LEU A 448 -5.92 6.29 -24.13
C LEU A 448 -5.92 7.64 -24.88
N ASN A 449 -7.08 8.03 -25.43
CA ASN A 449 -7.21 9.34 -26.08
C ASN A 449 -7.04 10.49 -25.08
N LEU A 450 -7.56 10.35 -23.87
CA LEU A 450 -7.36 11.33 -22.80
C LEU A 450 -5.89 11.43 -22.40
N GLU A 451 -5.20 10.31 -22.22
CA GLU A 451 -3.76 10.26 -21.92
C GLU A 451 -2.95 11.00 -22.96
N ASN A 452 -3.16 10.68 -24.25
CA ASN A 452 -2.45 11.31 -25.35
C ASN A 452 -2.66 12.83 -25.35
N LYS A 453 -3.89 13.27 -25.16
CA LYS A 453 -4.23 14.71 -25.14
C LYS A 453 -3.55 15.44 -23.99
N ILE A 454 -3.63 14.90 -22.77
CA ILE A 454 -3.03 15.50 -21.56
C ILE A 454 -1.50 15.55 -21.71
N PHE A 455 -0.91 14.49 -22.29
CA PHE A 455 0.55 14.42 -22.46
C PHE A 455 1.03 15.36 -23.58
N GLU A 456 0.37 15.40 -24.72
CA GLU A 456 0.72 16.30 -25.85
C GLU A 456 0.71 17.78 -25.46
N GLU A 457 -0.13 18.14 -24.51
CA GLU A 457 -0.17 19.48 -23.92
C GLU A 457 0.90 19.71 -22.84
N TYR A 458 1.66 18.68 -22.44
CA TYR A 458 2.60 18.69 -21.30
C TYR A 458 1.97 19.27 -20.03
N LYS A 459 0.70 18.95 -19.82
CA LYS A 459 -0.07 19.51 -18.72
C LYS A 459 0.05 18.65 -17.45
N ILE A 460 -0.11 17.35 -17.58
CA ILE A 460 0.09 16.38 -16.52
C ILE A 460 1.03 15.32 -17.06
N VAL A 461 2.24 15.26 -16.53
CA VAL A 461 3.28 14.36 -17.02
C VAL A 461 3.76 13.44 -15.92
N PRO A 462 3.90 12.12 -16.21
CA PRO A 462 4.38 11.17 -15.24
C PRO A 462 5.89 11.29 -15.04
N LEU A 463 6.37 11.17 -13.82
CA LEU A 463 7.79 11.28 -13.47
C LEU A 463 8.39 9.96 -13.05
N ILE A 464 7.88 9.38 -11.96
CA ILE A 464 8.42 8.18 -11.32
C ILE A 464 7.32 7.30 -10.74
N PHE A 465 7.62 6.01 -10.54
CA PHE A 465 6.84 5.08 -9.74
C PHE A 465 7.67 4.59 -8.56
N TYR A 466 7.10 4.60 -7.36
CA TYR A 466 7.81 4.19 -6.16
C TYR A 466 7.95 2.67 -6.05
N ASN A 467 9.03 2.26 -5.41
CA ASN A 467 9.20 0.93 -4.88
C ASN A 467 8.98 0.94 -3.36
N GLU A 468 8.45 -0.11 -2.82
CA GLU A 468 8.48 -0.39 -1.40
C GLU A 468 9.68 -1.28 -1.11
N ASN A 469 10.46 -0.87 -0.13
CA ASN A 469 11.63 -1.59 0.32
C ASN A 469 11.38 -2.17 1.71
N ILE A 470 11.70 -3.44 1.89
CA ILE A 470 11.53 -4.16 3.16
C ILE A 470 12.87 -4.72 3.58
N ALA A 471 13.46 -4.14 4.62
CA ALA A 471 14.63 -4.71 5.25
C ALA A 471 14.22 -5.84 6.18
N TYR A 472 14.96 -6.95 6.17
CA TYR A 472 14.72 -8.07 7.08
C TYR A 472 16.00 -8.64 7.66
N SER A 473 15.94 -9.08 8.92
CA SER A 473 17.07 -9.62 9.64
C SER A 473 17.42 -11.02 9.17
N LYS A 474 18.70 -11.42 9.29
CA LYS A 474 19.16 -12.79 8.96
C LYS A 474 18.61 -13.88 9.89
N LYS A 475 17.89 -13.50 10.94
CA LYS A 475 17.20 -14.44 11.84
C LYS A 475 15.98 -15.05 11.22
N ILE A 476 15.36 -14.34 10.26
CA ILE A 476 14.15 -14.77 9.58
C ILE A 476 14.45 -15.08 8.12
N SER A 477 13.71 -15.99 7.56
CA SER A 477 13.84 -16.41 6.17
C SER A 477 12.48 -16.69 5.55
N ASN A 478 12.46 -16.86 4.23
CA ASN A 478 11.26 -17.19 3.47
C ASN A 478 10.11 -16.17 3.63
N ILE A 479 10.45 -14.88 3.73
CA ILE A 479 9.42 -13.82 3.68
C ILE A 479 8.78 -13.85 2.31
N LYS A 480 7.45 -13.97 2.28
CA LYS A 480 6.65 -13.93 1.05
C LYS A 480 5.57 -12.87 1.15
N MET A 481 5.24 -12.32 -0.01
CA MET A 481 4.06 -11.48 -0.18
C MET A 481 3.00 -12.27 -0.94
N ASP A 482 1.74 -11.99 -0.66
CA ASP A 482 0.64 -12.46 -1.49
C ASP A 482 0.53 -11.62 -2.78
N GLY A 483 -0.31 -12.04 -3.72
CA GLY A 483 -0.52 -11.32 -4.97
C GLY A 483 -1.21 -9.95 -4.84
N ASN A 484 -1.60 -9.56 -3.62
CA ASN A 484 -2.10 -8.22 -3.29
C ASN A 484 -1.00 -7.35 -2.64
N GLY A 485 0.23 -7.88 -2.49
CA GLY A 485 1.34 -7.19 -1.85
C GLY A 485 1.26 -7.17 -0.31
N ASN A 486 0.47 -8.03 0.30
CA ASN A 486 0.39 -8.19 1.75
C ASN A 486 1.37 -9.26 2.23
N MET A 487 1.92 -9.07 3.43
CA MET A 487 2.87 -10.01 4.02
C MET A 487 2.20 -11.29 4.48
N ASP A 488 2.72 -12.42 4.02
CA ASP A 488 2.30 -13.75 4.49
C ASP A 488 3.15 -14.16 5.69
N PHE A 489 2.68 -13.85 6.88
CA PHE A 489 3.38 -14.20 8.12
C PHE A 489 3.48 -15.71 8.36
N SER A 490 2.62 -16.52 7.75
CA SER A 490 2.68 -17.97 7.88
C SER A 490 3.89 -18.57 7.14
N SER A 491 4.39 -17.88 6.12
CA SER A 491 5.54 -18.28 5.32
C SER A 491 6.89 -18.05 6.00
N ILE A 492 6.99 -17.12 6.94
CA ILE A 492 8.23 -16.72 7.59
C ILE A 492 8.77 -17.89 8.43
N LYS A 493 10.07 -18.15 8.34
CA LYS A 493 10.77 -19.21 9.08
C LYS A 493 11.93 -18.63 9.85
#